data_ba80982daca9da5b3b039f6c68474f9a
#
_entry.id   ba80982daca9da5b3b039f6c68474f9a
#
_cell.length_a   1.000
_cell.length_b   1.000
_cell.length_c   1.000
_cell.angle_alpha   90.00
_cell.angle_beta   90.00
_cell.angle_gamma   90.00
#
_symmetry.space_group_name_H-M   'P 1'
#
loop_
_entity.id
_entity.type
_entity.pdbx_description
1 polymer ?
#
loop_
_entity_poly.entity_id
_entity_poly.type
_entity_poly.pdbx_seq_one_letter_code
_entity_poly.pdbx_strand_id
1 'polypeptide(L)'
;MGENKLYCMRCFEAMKDGSDTCPHCGWHNGDQVKNALPYGTLLGEKYLVGQAVHVNGAGITYAALEAKTAQKVEVREFYPHTIAVRGETGASVLPVSGAELKFSDYLSEFERYAQKLLRVSDTKHIQRAIDTFSQNNTQYIVFSFTESVSLRQYVEEHGVLSWAQCEQFFYPVIHTLGAIHAQNVEHLGISPNTLRITKDDKMIVTGFDIQSVRRAGTDLIEDIFPGCWALEQYSKTKICDEVTDVYGLCASLLFALTGAAPMEAPKRKQDPRLMISKNILKQLPEQVIPAIANGLQVDPSRRTSSFSRFSAELAAEPTVVEKFVETETVRSLPSGSGRTPSKRRVPTLLWLVASFVFTLVVIFAVTSVWFKDSPFSPQSIVAFIKDPGVVEEKQTLEVPNLVGMDYDKLLSLTEKDKKYKFELEISKETFSDTLPEGQITGQYPLAGEIIEAGSTVKITVCKGPQLRPLPDIEGKPADEAVTVLKALGFEPVQVAEVNDLEIGCVIGYQSDSPGDALAYGAVVGILVSAGSSGEDSE
;
A
#
# COMPACT_ATOMS: atom_id res chain seq x y z
N MET A 1 -5.62 14.80 -47.73
CA MET A 1 -4.66 15.19 -46.67
C MET A 1 -5.48 15.27 -45.39
N GLY A 2 -5.43 14.22 -44.57
CA GLY A 2 -6.15 14.18 -43.28
C GLY A 2 -5.48 15.14 -42.32
N GLU A 3 -6.27 16.00 -41.68
CA GLU A 3 -5.82 16.82 -40.57
C GLU A 3 -5.16 15.90 -39.51
N ASN A 4 -3.90 16.16 -39.19
CA ASN A 4 -3.19 15.52 -38.09
C ASN A 4 -3.87 15.96 -36.79
N LYS A 5 -4.93 15.27 -36.36
CA LYS A 5 -5.55 15.53 -35.07
C LYS A 5 -4.59 15.09 -33.95
N LEU A 6 -4.08 16.04 -33.23
CA LEU A 6 -3.35 15.76 -31.97
C LEU A 6 -4.35 15.28 -30.92
N TYR A 7 -4.04 14.18 -30.25
CA TYR A 7 -4.85 13.66 -29.14
C TYR A 7 -4.10 13.80 -27.83
N CYS A 8 -4.83 14.07 -26.76
CA CYS A 8 -4.28 14.02 -25.41
C CYS A 8 -3.90 12.58 -25.06
N MET A 9 -2.67 12.33 -24.66
CA MET A 9 -2.20 10.97 -24.33
C MET A 9 -2.72 10.45 -22.98
N ARG A 10 -3.50 11.25 -22.25
CA ARG A 10 -4.17 10.82 -21.02
C ARG A 10 -5.65 10.50 -21.20
N CYS A 11 -6.40 11.39 -21.83
CA CYS A 11 -7.85 11.23 -21.97
C CYS A 11 -8.29 10.91 -23.41
N PHE A 12 -7.38 10.95 -24.39
CA PHE A 12 -7.59 10.70 -25.82
C PHE A 12 -8.64 11.61 -26.48
N GLU A 13 -8.97 12.74 -25.84
CA GLU A 13 -9.76 13.79 -26.48
C GLU A 13 -8.90 14.60 -27.44
N ALA A 14 -9.54 15.12 -28.50
CA ALA A 14 -8.83 15.91 -29.51
C ALA A 14 -8.27 17.20 -28.90
N MET A 15 -7.02 17.48 -29.17
CA MET A 15 -6.33 18.70 -28.75
C MET A 15 -6.26 19.69 -29.94
N LYS A 16 -6.22 20.98 -29.62
CA LYS A 16 -5.93 22.02 -30.63
C LYS A 16 -4.42 22.02 -30.94
N ASP A 17 -4.07 22.22 -32.19
CA ASP A 17 -2.66 22.36 -32.59
C ASP A 17 -1.93 23.42 -31.73
N GLY A 18 -0.74 23.03 -31.23
CA GLY A 18 0.12 23.91 -30.43
C GLY A 18 -0.29 24.08 -28.95
N SER A 19 -1.26 23.31 -28.45
CA SER A 19 -1.62 23.32 -27.02
C SER A 19 -0.81 22.29 -26.25
N ASP A 20 -0.03 22.73 -25.25
CA ASP A 20 0.71 21.85 -24.34
C ASP A 20 -0.17 21.28 -23.23
N THR A 21 -1.34 21.87 -22.99
CA THR A 21 -2.27 21.46 -21.92
C THR A 21 -3.61 21.04 -22.52
N CYS A 22 -4.09 19.88 -22.11
CA CYS A 22 -5.38 19.37 -22.57
C CYS A 22 -6.54 20.18 -21.95
N PRO A 23 -7.44 20.76 -22.80
CA PRO A 23 -8.57 21.54 -22.29
C PRO A 23 -9.62 20.71 -21.55
N HIS A 24 -9.64 19.38 -21.76
CA HIS A 24 -10.63 18.48 -21.15
C HIS A 24 -10.22 17.96 -19.79
N CYS A 25 -8.94 17.55 -19.62
CA CYS A 25 -8.48 16.92 -18.39
C CYS A 25 -7.34 17.66 -17.67
N GLY A 26 -6.91 18.82 -18.20
CA GLY A 26 -5.84 19.63 -17.62
C GLY A 26 -4.44 19.00 -17.68
N TRP A 27 -4.30 17.84 -18.33
CA TRP A 27 -3.00 17.18 -18.41
C TRP A 27 -2.02 17.96 -19.32
N HIS A 28 -0.77 18.06 -18.86
CA HIS A 28 0.30 18.74 -19.57
C HIS A 28 1.20 17.73 -20.28
N ASN A 29 1.48 17.97 -21.57
CA ASN A 29 2.33 17.09 -22.37
C ASN A 29 3.77 17.15 -21.87
N GLY A 30 4.35 16.04 -21.45
CA GLY A 30 5.73 15.98 -20.99
C GLY A 30 5.94 15.13 -19.71
N ASP A 31 4.88 14.87 -18.95
CA ASP A 31 4.96 14.17 -17.66
C ASP A 31 4.93 12.64 -17.82
N GLN A 32 5.86 12.06 -18.59
CA GLN A 32 5.96 10.60 -18.70
C GLN A 32 6.75 10.03 -17.52
N VAL A 33 6.26 8.92 -16.99
CA VAL A 33 6.93 8.18 -15.92
C VAL A 33 8.24 7.58 -16.42
N LYS A 34 9.30 7.63 -15.62
CA LYS A 34 10.60 7.00 -15.94
C LYS A 34 10.39 5.53 -16.32
N ASN A 35 11.05 5.09 -17.38
CA ASN A 35 10.97 3.74 -17.94
C ASN A 35 9.60 3.33 -18.50
N ALA A 36 8.65 4.24 -18.64
CA ALA A 36 7.42 3.96 -19.37
C ALA A 36 7.68 3.91 -20.88
N LEU A 37 6.84 3.19 -21.61
CA LEU A 37 6.88 3.17 -23.07
C LEU A 37 6.64 4.58 -23.64
N PRO A 38 7.28 4.94 -24.76
CA PRO A 38 7.03 6.19 -25.44
C PRO A 38 5.55 6.33 -25.82
N TYR A 39 5.03 7.56 -25.78
CA TYR A 39 3.69 7.86 -26.29
C TYR A 39 3.55 7.45 -27.73
N GLY A 40 2.39 6.92 -28.09
CA GLY A 40 2.10 6.47 -29.44
C GLY A 40 2.72 5.13 -29.82
N THR A 41 3.40 4.43 -28.90
CA THR A 41 3.84 3.05 -29.13
C THR A 41 2.64 2.17 -29.46
N LEU A 42 2.72 1.44 -30.58
CA LEU A 42 1.67 0.50 -30.99
C LEU A 42 1.95 -0.88 -30.40
N LEU A 43 1.05 -1.35 -29.53
CA LEU A 43 1.13 -2.66 -28.89
C LEU A 43 0.12 -3.63 -29.52
N GLY A 44 0.55 -4.88 -29.75
CA GLY A 44 -0.28 -5.94 -30.33
C GLY A 44 -0.91 -5.55 -31.68
N GLU A 45 -0.32 -4.61 -32.42
CA GLU A 45 -0.86 -4.02 -33.66
C GLU A 45 -2.27 -3.39 -33.51
N LYS A 46 -2.70 -3.15 -32.26
CA LYS A 46 -4.06 -2.71 -31.92
C LYS A 46 -4.12 -1.51 -30.99
N TYR A 47 -3.23 -1.43 -29.99
CA TYR A 47 -3.36 -0.53 -28.86
C TYR A 47 -2.31 0.56 -28.89
N LEU A 48 -2.76 1.80 -29.01
CA LEU A 48 -1.90 2.98 -29.01
C LEU A 48 -1.67 3.43 -27.54
N VAL A 49 -0.42 3.37 -27.10
CA VAL A 49 -0.02 3.70 -25.72
C VAL A 49 -0.10 5.20 -25.47
N GLY A 50 -0.77 5.57 -24.40
CA GLY A 50 -0.81 6.91 -23.83
C GLY A 50 -0.01 7.02 -22.54
N GLN A 51 -0.52 7.81 -21.59
CA GLN A 51 0.12 8.07 -20.31
C GLN A 51 0.15 6.81 -19.42
N ALA A 52 1.26 6.59 -18.71
CA ALA A 52 1.31 5.66 -17.60
C ALA A 52 0.43 6.17 -16.45
N VAL A 53 -0.58 5.40 -16.08
CA VAL A 53 -1.59 5.77 -15.06
C VAL A 53 -1.37 5.11 -13.72
N HIS A 54 -0.63 3.99 -13.69
CA HIS A 54 -0.27 3.29 -12.47
C HIS A 54 1.05 2.55 -12.63
N VAL A 55 1.87 2.54 -11.58
CA VAL A 55 3.16 1.82 -11.51
C VAL A 55 3.24 1.11 -10.17
N ASN A 56 3.60 -0.18 -10.20
CA ASN A 56 3.92 -0.93 -9.00
C ASN A 56 5.09 -1.90 -9.25
N GLY A 57 5.40 -2.76 -8.30
CA GLY A 57 6.53 -3.70 -8.39
C GLY A 57 6.43 -4.73 -9.51
N ALA A 58 5.24 -5.04 -10.03
CA ALA A 58 5.07 -5.96 -11.15
C ALA A 58 5.10 -5.27 -12.51
N GLY A 59 4.84 -3.94 -12.59
CA GLY A 59 4.89 -3.27 -13.89
C GLY A 59 4.19 -1.93 -13.98
N ILE A 60 3.82 -1.57 -15.22
CA ILE A 60 3.27 -0.28 -15.58
C ILE A 60 1.92 -0.47 -16.27
N THR A 61 0.92 0.30 -15.87
CA THR A 61 -0.38 0.37 -16.54
C THR A 61 -0.49 1.67 -17.32
N TYR A 62 -0.85 1.58 -18.58
CA TYR A 62 -1.01 2.71 -19.47
C TYR A 62 -2.49 2.93 -19.80
N ALA A 63 -2.91 4.19 -19.85
CA ALA A 63 -4.07 4.54 -20.65
C ALA A 63 -3.74 4.25 -22.13
N ALA A 64 -4.64 3.63 -22.86
CA ALA A 64 -4.42 3.30 -24.26
C ALA A 64 -5.72 3.43 -25.07
N LEU A 65 -5.56 3.53 -26.39
CA LEU A 65 -6.66 3.61 -27.35
C LEU A 65 -6.60 2.42 -28.30
N GLU A 66 -7.68 1.69 -28.45
CA GLU A 66 -7.77 0.68 -29.50
C GLU A 66 -7.89 1.38 -30.87
N ALA A 67 -6.89 1.20 -31.73
CA ALA A 67 -6.72 1.98 -32.96
C ALA A 67 -7.89 1.84 -33.96
N LYS A 68 -8.57 0.69 -33.98
CA LYS A 68 -9.67 0.43 -34.93
C LYS A 68 -11.01 0.98 -34.45
N THR A 69 -11.31 0.87 -33.17
CA THR A 69 -12.61 1.22 -32.58
C THR A 69 -12.62 2.59 -31.92
N ALA A 70 -11.43 3.16 -31.69
CA ALA A 70 -11.21 4.34 -30.84
C ALA A 70 -11.75 4.18 -29.40
N GLN A 71 -11.86 2.95 -28.92
CA GLN A 71 -12.24 2.67 -27.53
C GLN A 71 -11.06 2.86 -26.59
N LYS A 72 -11.32 3.52 -25.46
CA LYS A 72 -10.34 3.65 -24.37
C LYS A 72 -10.19 2.29 -23.67
N VAL A 73 -8.95 1.90 -23.41
CA VAL A 73 -8.58 0.69 -22.68
C VAL A 73 -7.44 1.01 -21.71
N GLU A 74 -7.15 0.11 -20.81
CA GLU A 74 -5.93 0.13 -20.00
C GLU A 74 -5.05 -1.05 -20.38
N VAL A 75 -3.76 -0.81 -20.62
CA VAL A 75 -2.80 -1.85 -20.96
C VAL A 75 -1.81 -2.00 -19.82
N ARG A 76 -1.81 -3.16 -19.19
CA ARG A 76 -0.89 -3.54 -18.13
C ARG A 76 0.32 -4.25 -18.72
N GLU A 77 1.50 -3.68 -18.56
CA GLU A 77 2.78 -4.26 -18.95
C GLU A 77 3.44 -4.94 -17.74
N PHE A 78 3.92 -6.16 -17.89
CA PHE A 78 4.81 -6.76 -16.91
C PHE A 78 6.20 -6.14 -17.05
N TYR A 79 6.58 -5.28 -16.11
CA TYR A 79 7.88 -4.60 -16.06
C TYR A 79 8.36 -4.50 -14.61
N PRO A 80 8.92 -5.57 -14.04
CA PRO A 80 9.41 -5.60 -12.65
C PRO A 80 10.76 -4.89 -12.56
N HIS A 81 10.75 -3.58 -12.35
CA HIS A 81 11.90 -2.69 -12.43
C HIS A 81 13.02 -2.97 -11.41
N THR A 82 12.77 -3.82 -10.41
CA THR A 82 13.80 -4.32 -9.47
C THR A 82 14.70 -5.41 -10.08
N ILE A 83 14.21 -6.13 -11.08
CA ILE A 83 14.90 -7.27 -11.72
C ILE A 83 14.93 -7.17 -13.25
N ALA A 84 14.42 -6.08 -13.82
CA ALA A 84 14.40 -5.85 -15.26
C ALA A 84 14.71 -4.38 -15.62
N VAL A 85 15.27 -4.18 -16.81
CA VAL A 85 15.60 -2.88 -17.38
C VAL A 85 15.04 -2.76 -18.79
N ARG A 86 14.94 -1.54 -19.31
CA ARG A 86 14.64 -1.30 -20.74
C ARG A 86 15.86 -1.59 -21.58
N GLY A 87 15.66 -2.28 -22.70
CA GLY A 87 16.67 -2.43 -23.73
C GLY A 87 16.88 -1.14 -24.53
N GLU A 88 17.83 -1.15 -25.45
CA GLU A 88 18.30 0.01 -26.24
C GLU A 88 17.17 0.77 -26.96
N THR A 89 16.15 0.09 -27.44
CA THR A 89 15.00 0.72 -28.12
C THR A 89 14.03 1.41 -27.15
N GLY A 90 14.23 1.32 -25.84
CA GLY A 90 13.33 1.82 -24.81
C GLY A 90 12.02 1.03 -24.67
N ALA A 91 11.77 0.03 -25.53
CA ALA A 91 10.53 -0.76 -25.51
C ALA A 91 10.74 -2.18 -24.93
N SER A 92 11.81 -2.88 -25.30
CA SER A 92 12.06 -4.24 -24.84
C SER A 92 12.35 -4.28 -23.34
N VAL A 93 11.92 -5.37 -22.70
CA VAL A 93 12.18 -5.65 -21.28
C VAL A 93 13.24 -6.73 -21.20
N LEU A 94 14.33 -6.44 -20.51
CA LEU A 94 15.45 -7.35 -20.34
C LEU A 94 15.68 -7.60 -18.85
N PRO A 95 15.87 -8.86 -18.42
CA PRO A 95 16.25 -9.12 -17.03
C PRO A 95 17.63 -8.52 -16.74
N VAL A 96 17.84 -8.02 -15.51
CA VAL A 96 19.17 -7.65 -15.04
C VAL A 96 20.03 -8.91 -14.91
N SER A 97 21.34 -8.77 -15.09
CA SER A 97 22.29 -9.89 -15.02
C SER A 97 22.14 -10.66 -13.70
N GLY A 98 21.95 -11.98 -13.79
CA GLY A 98 21.74 -12.88 -12.67
C GLY A 98 20.30 -12.97 -12.15
N ALA A 99 19.34 -12.26 -12.77
CA ALA A 99 17.92 -12.33 -12.44
C ALA A 99 17.05 -13.05 -13.50
N GLU A 100 17.67 -13.67 -14.51
CA GLU A 100 16.98 -14.26 -15.66
C GLU A 100 15.95 -15.32 -15.25
N LEU A 101 16.29 -16.21 -14.33
CA LEU A 101 15.38 -17.24 -13.83
C LEU A 101 14.21 -16.63 -13.06
N LYS A 102 14.48 -15.67 -12.17
CA LYS A 102 13.45 -14.98 -11.39
C LYS A 102 12.49 -14.22 -12.30
N PHE A 103 13.02 -13.50 -13.30
CA PHE A 103 12.21 -12.80 -14.30
C PHE A 103 11.31 -13.78 -15.06
N SER A 104 11.85 -14.92 -15.52
CA SER A 104 11.08 -15.94 -16.22
C SER A 104 9.97 -16.55 -15.34
N ASP A 105 10.24 -16.78 -14.05
CA ASP A 105 9.25 -17.32 -13.10
C ASP A 105 8.09 -16.35 -12.89
N TYR A 106 8.38 -15.06 -12.64
CA TYR A 106 7.36 -14.03 -12.47
C TYR A 106 6.61 -13.71 -13.76
N LEU A 107 7.29 -13.74 -14.93
CA LEU A 107 6.63 -13.61 -16.23
C LEU A 107 5.63 -14.75 -16.44
N SER A 108 6.02 -15.98 -16.12
CA SER A 108 5.14 -17.16 -16.20
C SER A 108 3.96 -17.07 -15.22
N GLU A 109 4.15 -16.50 -14.02
CA GLU A 109 3.07 -16.20 -13.09
C GLU A 109 2.09 -15.20 -13.69
N PHE A 110 2.61 -14.12 -14.28
CA PHE A 110 1.80 -13.07 -14.92
C PHE A 110 1.00 -13.61 -16.12
N GLU A 111 1.61 -14.43 -16.97
CA GLU A 111 0.93 -15.09 -18.09
C GLU A 111 -0.22 -15.98 -17.62
N ARG A 112 0.03 -16.84 -16.62
CA ARG A 112 -1.01 -17.71 -16.04
C ARG A 112 -2.14 -16.90 -15.43
N TYR A 113 -1.81 -15.81 -14.75
CA TYR A 113 -2.80 -14.92 -14.15
C TYR A 113 -3.63 -14.21 -15.21
N ALA A 114 -3.02 -13.72 -16.28
CA ALA A 114 -3.71 -13.14 -17.43
C ALA A 114 -4.74 -14.10 -18.03
N GLN A 115 -4.39 -15.37 -18.22
CA GLN A 115 -5.29 -16.39 -18.73
C GLN A 115 -6.47 -16.69 -17.79
N LYS A 116 -6.25 -16.65 -16.47
CA LYS A 116 -7.34 -16.78 -15.48
C LYS A 116 -8.30 -15.60 -15.58
N LEU A 117 -7.79 -14.36 -15.67
CA LEU A 117 -8.59 -13.14 -15.77
C LEU A 117 -9.47 -13.12 -17.03
N LEU A 118 -8.96 -13.57 -18.17
CA LEU A 118 -9.74 -13.65 -19.41
C LEU A 118 -10.95 -14.60 -19.29
N ARG A 119 -10.86 -15.67 -18.49
CA ARG A 119 -11.96 -16.63 -18.28
C ARG A 119 -13.09 -16.04 -17.44
N VAL A 120 -12.80 -15.10 -16.53
CA VAL A 120 -13.81 -14.47 -15.65
C VAL A 120 -14.32 -13.14 -16.19
N SER A 121 -13.97 -12.78 -17.43
CA SER A 121 -14.26 -11.47 -18.03
C SER A 121 -15.74 -11.11 -18.14
N ASP A 122 -16.65 -12.09 -18.18
CA ASP A 122 -18.10 -11.84 -18.24
C ASP A 122 -18.73 -11.51 -16.86
N THR A 123 -17.94 -11.52 -15.80
CA THR A 123 -18.40 -11.18 -14.45
C THR A 123 -18.61 -9.68 -14.32
N LYS A 124 -19.75 -9.26 -13.74
CA LYS A 124 -20.08 -7.85 -13.48
C LYS A 124 -19.26 -7.33 -12.27
N HIS A 125 -19.20 -6.03 -12.12
CA HIS A 125 -18.53 -5.35 -10.99
C HIS A 125 -17.03 -5.62 -10.86
N ILE A 126 -16.38 -6.03 -11.95
CA ILE A 126 -14.91 -6.06 -12.07
C ILE A 126 -14.45 -5.32 -13.31
N GLN A 127 -13.21 -4.87 -13.30
CA GLN A 127 -12.53 -4.41 -14.50
C GLN A 127 -12.21 -5.64 -15.37
N ARG A 128 -12.77 -5.68 -16.59
CA ARG A 128 -12.68 -6.85 -17.46
C ARG A 128 -11.33 -6.91 -18.16
N ALA A 129 -10.64 -8.04 -18.07
CA ALA A 129 -9.57 -8.37 -19.00
C ALA A 129 -10.17 -8.76 -20.35
N ILE A 130 -9.74 -8.11 -21.42
CA ILE A 130 -10.30 -8.26 -22.78
C ILE A 130 -9.31 -8.85 -23.78
N ASP A 131 -8.01 -8.73 -23.55
CA ASP A 131 -6.96 -9.29 -24.41
C ASP A 131 -5.69 -9.55 -23.59
N THR A 132 -4.81 -10.40 -24.11
CA THR A 132 -3.45 -10.62 -23.60
C THR A 132 -2.53 -11.06 -24.73
N PHE A 133 -1.31 -10.55 -24.75
CA PHE A 133 -0.33 -10.86 -25.80
C PHE A 133 1.10 -10.64 -25.31
N SER A 134 2.06 -11.31 -25.97
CA SER A 134 3.49 -11.15 -25.74
C SER A 134 4.08 -10.21 -26.79
N GLN A 135 4.87 -9.23 -26.33
CA GLN A 135 5.65 -8.31 -27.18
C GLN A 135 6.80 -7.75 -26.33
N ASN A 136 7.86 -7.23 -26.95
CA ASN A 136 8.96 -6.55 -26.25
C ASN A 136 9.62 -7.41 -25.14
N ASN A 137 9.71 -8.73 -25.33
CA ASN A 137 10.19 -9.71 -24.35
C ASN A 137 9.43 -9.70 -23.02
N THR A 138 8.16 -9.30 -23.05
CA THR A 138 7.29 -9.29 -21.89
C THR A 138 5.85 -9.60 -22.27
N GLN A 139 4.97 -9.62 -21.29
CA GLN A 139 3.55 -9.92 -21.43
C GLN A 139 2.71 -8.68 -21.10
N TYR A 140 1.61 -8.55 -21.82
CA TYR A 140 0.62 -7.49 -21.63
C TYR A 140 -0.75 -8.07 -21.34
N ILE A 141 -1.50 -7.38 -20.46
CA ILE A 141 -2.94 -7.62 -20.24
C ILE A 141 -3.67 -6.34 -20.63
N VAL A 142 -4.73 -6.46 -21.40
CA VAL A 142 -5.58 -5.33 -21.76
C VAL A 142 -6.87 -5.41 -20.96
N PHE A 143 -7.20 -4.32 -20.29
CA PHE A 143 -8.43 -4.17 -19.53
C PHE A 143 -9.37 -3.18 -20.17
N SER A 144 -10.68 -3.40 -20.01
CA SER A 144 -11.69 -2.41 -20.37
C SER A 144 -11.50 -1.16 -19.51
N PHE A 145 -11.62 0.00 -20.14
CA PHE A 145 -11.64 1.28 -19.40
C PHE A 145 -13.05 1.57 -18.89
N THR A 146 -13.16 1.93 -17.65
CA THR A 146 -14.40 2.43 -17.04
C THR A 146 -14.09 3.70 -16.25
N GLU A 147 -14.73 4.80 -16.65
CA GLU A 147 -14.56 6.07 -15.94
C GLU A 147 -15.09 5.97 -14.53
N SER A 148 -14.20 6.15 -13.56
CA SER A 148 -14.50 5.91 -12.16
C SER A 148 -13.48 6.61 -11.25
N VAL A 149 -13.84 6.86 -10.00
CA VAL A 149 -12.97 7.36 -8.94
C VAL A 149 -12.71 6.24 -7.92
N SER A 150 -11.57 6.26 -7.23
CA SER A 150 -11.33 5.30 -6.16
C SER A 150 -12.28 5.53 -4.99
N LEU A 151 -12.61 4.47 -4.23
CA LEU A 151 -13.39 4.61 -2.99
C LEU A 151 -12.71 5.58 -2.03
N ARG A 152 -11.36 5.60 -1.99
CA ARG A 152 -10.60 6.56 -1.21
C ARG A 152 -10.93 8.00 -1.63
N GLN A 153 -10.78 8.31 -2.90
CA GLN A 153 -11.07 9.64 -3.43
C GLN A 153 -12.55 10.01 -3.23
N TYR A 154 -13.46 9.08 -3.44
CA TYR A 154 -14.89 9.29 -3.23
C TYR A 154 -15.20 9.69 -1.78
N VAL A 155 -14.62 8.98 -0.80
CA VAL A 155 -14.79 9.30 0.64
C VAL A 155 -14.12 10.62 1.01
N GLU A 156 -12.95 10.93 0.44
CA GLU A 156 -12.27 12.22 0.64
C GLU A 156 -13.11 13.41 0.12
N GLU A 157 -13.83 13.23 -1.00
CA GLU A 157 -14.62 14.28 -1.63
C GLU A 157 -16.05 14.39 -1.06
N HIS A 158 -16.67 13.28 -0.66
CA HIS A 158 -18.11 13.25 -0.27
C HIS A 158 -18.34 12.92 1.21
N GLY A 159 -17.26 12.59 1.96
CA GLY A 159 -17.36 12.11 3.34
C GLY A 159 -17.62 10.60 3.43
N VAL A 160 -17.73 10.11 4.67
CA VAL A 160 -17.98 8.70 4.97
C VAL A 160 -19.36 8.26 4.48
N LEU A 161 -19.45 6.99 4.08
CA LEU A 161 -20.70 6.43 3.54
C LEU A 161 -21.67 6.07 4.67
N SER A 162 -22.97 6.27 4.40
CA SER A 162 -24.05 5.68 5.20
C SER A 162 -24.10 4.15 4.97
N TRP A 163 -24.75 3.44 5.90
CA TRP A 163 -24.91 1.98 5.72
C TRP A 163 -25.67 1.64 4.43
N ALA A 164 -26.73 2.37 4.10
CA ALA A 164 -27.47 2.16 2.86
C ALA A 164 -26.61 2.29 1.59
N GLN A 165 -25.67 3.26 1.56
CA GLN A 165 -24.70 3.38 0.46
C GLN A 165 -23.69 2.22 0.47
N CYS A 166 -23.26 1.78 1.66
CA CYS A 166 -22.40 0.60 1.76
C CYS A 166 -23.10 -0.67 1.25
N GLU A 167 -24.37 -0.87 1.57
CA GLU A 167 -25.17 -1.98 1.03
C GLU A 167 -25.22 -1.93 -0.50
N GLN A 168 -25.57 -0.77 -1.06
CA GLN A 168 -25.65 -0.59 -2.51
C GLN A 168 -24.32 -0.91 -3.21
N PHE A 169 -23.19 -0.49 -2.66
CA PHE A 169 -21.89 -0.63 -3.28
C PHE A 169 -21.23 -1.98 -3.00
N PHE A 170 -21.24 -2.45 -1.75
CA PHE A 170 -20.46 -3.61 -1.36
C PHE A 170 -21.14 -4.95 -1.65
N TYR A 171 -22.48 -5.08 -1.52
CA TYR A 171 -23.13 -6.37 -1.77
C TYR A 171 -22.90 -6.92 -3.19
N PRO A 172 -23.03 -6.12 -4.28
CA PRO A 172 -22.71 -6.62 -5.60
C PRO A 172 -21.25 -7.06 -5.75
N VAL A 173 -20.32 -6.35 -5.10
CA VAL A 173 -18.88 -6.68 -5.11
C VAL A 173 -18.61 -7.96 -4.32
N ILE A 174 -19.23 -8.16 -3.15
CA ILE A 174 -19.12 -9.39 -2.35
C ILE A 174 -19.52 -10.60 -3.19
N HIS A 175 -20.66 -10.53 -3.87
CA HIS A 175 -21.13 -11.62 -4.73
C HIS A 175 -20.18 -11.88 -5.91
N THR A 176 -19.67 -10.81 -6.51
CA THR A 176 -18.71 -10.88 -7.61
C THR A 176 -17.40 -11.54 -7.18
N LEU A 177 -16.85 -11.11 -6.04
CA LEU A 177 -15.61 -11.67 -5.50
C LEU A 177 -15.77 -13.16 -5.18
N GLY A 178 -16.88 -13.57 -4.57
CA GLY A 178 -17.18 -14.99 -4.37
C GLY A 178 -17.24 -15.79 -5.68
N ALA A 179 -17.81 -15.21 -6.74
CA ALA A 179 -17.88 -15.85 -8.06
C ALA A 179 -16.52 -16.02 -8.73
N ILE A 180 -15.60 -15.05 -8.61
CA ILE A 180 -14.26 -15.18 -9.19
C ILE A 180 -13.36 -16.11 -8.38
N HIS A 181 -13.49 -16.13 -7.04
CA HIS A 181 -12.79 -17.09 -6.19
C HIS A 181 -13.21 -18.54 -6.50
N ALA A 182 -14.49 -18.79 -6.80
CA ALA A 182 -14.96 -20.10 -7.25
C ALA A 182 -14.30 -20.55 -8.58
N GLN A 183 -13.69 -19.64 -9.33
CA GLN A 183 -12.92 -19.90 -10.55
C GLN A 183 -11.40 -19.83 -10.32
N ASN A 184 -10.95 -19.87 -9.06
CA ASN A 184 -9.56 -19.78 -8.63
C ASN A 184 -8.85 -18.50 -9.09
N VAL A 185 -9.55 -17.35 -9.02
CA VAL A 185 -8.99 -16.02 -9.23
C VAL A 185 -9.00 -15.28 -7.91
N GLU A 186 -7.84 -15.08 -7.36
CA GLU A 186 -7.57 -14.29 -6.15
C GLU A 186 -7.18 -12.86 -6.56
N HIS A 187 -7.60 -11.86 -5.78
CA HIS A 187 -7.22 -10.46 -5.99
C HIS A 187 -6.04 -10.04 -5.11
N LEU A 188 -6.07 -10.37 -3.84
CA LEU A 188 -5.06 -10.16 -2.80
C LEU A 188 -4.61 -8.69 -2.58
N GLY A 189 -5.28 -7.74 -3.22
CA GLY A 189 -4.97 -6.31 -3.13
C GLY A 189 -6.23 -5.45 -2.97
N ILE A 190 -7.32 -6.01 -2.44
CA ILE A 190 -8.56 -5.27 -2.23
C ILE A 190 -8.31 -4.16 -1.21
N SER A 191 -8.61 -2.93 -1.62
CA SER A 191 -8.34 -1.72 -0.85
C SER A 191 -9.22 -0.56 -1.32
N PRO A 192 -9.31 0.55 -0.59
CA PRO A 192 -9.97 1.77 -1.04
C PRO A 192 -9.43 2.34 -2.36
N ASN A 193 -8.23 1.96 -2.80
CA ASN A 193 -7.68 2.38 -4.09
C ASN A 193 -8.14 1.48 -5.25
N THR A 194 -8.35 0.18 -5.00
CA THR A 194 -8.73 -0.81 -6.02
C THR A 194 -10.23 -1.03 -6.14
N LEU A 195 -11.00 -0.62 -5.13
CA LEU A 195 -12.45 -0.44 -5.22
C LEU A 195 -12.74 0.92 -5.82
N ARG A 196 -13.48 0.97 -6.93
CA ARG A 196 -13.74 2.20 -7.66
C ARG A 196 -15.24 2.40 -7.87
N ILE A 197 -15.70 3.64 -7.81
CA ILE A 197 -17.10 4.03 -8.00
C ILE A 197 -17.21 4.67 -9.38
N THR A 198 -18.11 4.14 -10.20
CA THR A 198 -18.38 4.61 -11.57
C THR A 198 -19.34 5.78 -11.56
N LYS A 199 -19.48 6.49 -12.69
CA LYS A 199 -20.43 7.62 -12.84
C LYS A 199 -21.92 7.24 -12.68
N ASP A 200 -22.24 5.97 -12.86
CA ASP A 200 -23.59 5.43 -12.68
C ASP A 200 -23.77 4.77 -11.29
N ASP A 201 -23.01 5.23 -10.31
CA ASP A 201 -23.08 4.82 -8.90
C ASP A 201 -22.99 3.31 -8.68
N LYS A 202 -22.06 2.66 -9.39
CA LYS A 202 -21.73 1.25 -9.20
C LYS A 202 -20.31 1.12 -8.70
N MET A 203 -20.10 0.20 -7.78
CA MET A 203 -18.73 -0.17 -7.38
C MET A 203 -18.20 -1.29 -8.26
N ILE A 204 -16.95 -1.15 -8.68
CA ILE A 204 -16.19 -2.17 -9.43
C ILE A 204 -14.86 -2.44 -8.75
N VAL A 205 -14.37 -3.67 -8.88
CA VAL A 205 -13.03 -4.09 -8.45
C VAL A 205 -12.06 -3.92 -9.61
N THR A 206 -10.94 -3.25 -9.35
CA THR A 206 -9.87 -2.98 -10.32
C THR A 206 -8.51 -3.33 -9.70
N GLY A 207 -7.42 -3.22 -10.46
CA GLY A 207 -6.07 -3.41 -9.92
C GLY A 207 -5.71 -4.88 -9.71
N PHE A 208 -6.22 -5.76 -10.56
CA PHE A 208 -5.82 -7.16 -10.60
C PHE A 208 -4.34 -7.30 -10.94
N ASP A 209 -3.59 -8.07 -10.14
CA ASP A 209 -2.17 -8.28 -10.31
C ASP A 209 -1.72 -9.65 -9.75
N ILE A 210 -0.49 -10.04 -10.05
CA ILE A 210 0.10 -11.31 -9.61
C ILE A 210 0.25 -11.35 -8.08
N GLN A 211 0.18 -12.55 -7.53
CA GLN A 211 0.30 -12.78 -6.10
C GLN A 211 1.63 -12.29 -5.53
N SER A 212 2.71 -12.38 -6.31
CA SER A 212 4.06 -12.03 -5.87
C SER A 212 4.23 -10.55 -5.52
N VAL A 213 3.44 -9.62 -6.10
CA VAL A 213 3.45 -8.20 -5.73
C VAL A 213 2.52 -7.92 -4.54
N ARG A 214 1.67 -8.88 -4.16
CA ARG A 214 0.69 -8.79 -3.08
C ARG A 214 1.15 -9.46 -1.78
N ARG A 215 2.44 -9.77 -1.66
CA ARG A 215 3.01 -10.39 -0.46
C ARG A 215 4.43 -9.92 -0.19
N ALA A 216 4.80 -9.88 1.08
CA ALA A 216 6.11 -9.46 1.50
C ALA A 216 7.20 -10.48 1.16
N GLY A 217 8.40 -9.95 0.95
CA GLY A 217 9.62 -10.72 0.85
C GLY A 217 9.84 -11.42 -0.48
N THR A 218 9.19 -11.02 -1.56
CA THR A 218 9.52 -11.36 -2.94
C THR A 218 10.63 -10.43 -3.46
N ASP A 219 11.07 -10.61 -4.71
CA ASP A 219 12.01 -9.70 -5.36
C ASP A 219 11.30 -8.47 -5.97
N LEU A 220 9.97 -8.41 -5.90
CA LEU A 220 9.16 -7.31 -6.39
C LEU A 220 8.87 -6.32 -5.26
N ILE A 221 8.74 -5.04 -5.60
CA ILE A 221 8.24 -4.05 -4.65
C ILE A 221 6.77 -4.32 -4.38
N GLU A 222 6.42 -4.43 -3.10
CA GLU A 222 5.08 -4.73 -2.66
C GLU A 222 4.12 -3.57 -2.97
N ASP A 223 2.94 -3.91 -3.48
CA ASP A 223 1.85 -2.94 -3.71
C ASP A 223 0.85 -3.04 -2.55
N ILE A 224 1.12 -2.27 -1.51
CA ILE A 224 0.42 -2.31 -0.21
C ILE A 224 -0.49 -1.09 -0.05
N PHE A 225 -1.70 -1.35 0.47
CA PHE A 225 -2.51 -0.33 1.14
C PHE A 225 -2.49 -0.59 2.64
N PRO A 226 -1.90 0.30 3.46
CA PRO A 226 -1.79 0.11 4.91
C PRO A 226 -3.15 -0.20 5.55
N GLY A 227 -3.20 -1.24 6.38
CA GLY A 227 -4.42 -1.70 7.06
C GLY A 227 -5.29 -2.68 6.26
N CYS A 228 -5.17 -2.75 4.94
CA CYS A 228 -5.94 -3.70 4.10
C CYS A 228 -5.20 -5.02 3.84
N TRP A 229 -3.92 -5.13 4.17
CA TRP A 229 -3.17 -6.38 4.08
C TRP A 229 -3.42 -7.27 5.28
N ALA A 230 -3.80 -8.50 5.02
CA ALA A 230 -3.96 -9.55 6.02
C ALA A 230 -2.60 -10.07 6.52
N LEU A 231 -2.55 -10.63 7.73
CA LEU A 231 -1.30 -11.04 8.37
C LEU A 231 -0.50 -12.08 7.57
N GLU A 232 -1.16 -12.98 6.86
CA GLU A 232 -0.55 -13.99 6.02
C GLU A 232 0.24 -13.40 4.84
N GLN A 233 -0.12 -12.23 4.34
CA GLN A 233 0.59 -11.53 3.26
C GLN A 233 1.97 -11.00 3.68
N TYR A 234 2.21 -10.83 4.97
CA TYR A 234 3.52 -10.48 5.52
C TYR A 234 4.49 -11.67 5.59
N SER A 235 4.18 -12.80 4.96
CA SER A 235 4.99 -14.02 4.96
C SER A 235 5.07 -14.63 3.58
N LYS A 236 6.28 -15.07 3.18
CA LYS A 236 6.52 -15.81 1.93
C LYS A 236 5.86 -17.19 1.88
N THR A 237 5.64 -17.81 3.04
CA THR A 237 5.25 -19.23 3.14
C THR A 237 3.79 -19.45 3.47
N LYS A 238 3.06 -18.39 3.84
CA LYS A 238 1.63 -18.50 4.17
C LYS A 238 0.79 -18.52 2.90
N ILE A 239 -0.29 -19.29 2.93
CA ILE A 239 -1.27 -19.33 1.85
C ILE A 239 -2.10 -18.05 1.93
N CYS A 240 -2.31 -17.42 0.78
CA CYS A 240 -3.22 -16.30 0.59
C CYS A 240 -4.32 -16.77 -0.36
N ASP A 241 -5.56 -16.66 0.06
CA ASP A 241 -6.73 -17.19 -0.62
C ASP A 241 -7.97 -16.30 -0.41
N GLU A 242 -9.17 -16.82 -0.56
CA GLU A 242 -10.44 -16.09 -0.35
C GLU A 242 -10.51 -15.43 1.02
N VAL A 243 -10.01 -16.08 2.06
CA VAL A 243 -10.00 -15.54 3.44
C VAL A 243 -9.15 -14.28 3.54
N THR A 244 -8.06 -14.20 2.75
CA THR A 244 -7.21 -13.01 2.65
C THR A 244 -7.96 -11.85 2.00
N ASP A 245 -8.69 -12.10 0.92
CA ASP A 245 -9.47 -11.07 0.23
C ASP A 245 -10.69 -10.61 1.06
N VAL A 246 -11.29 -11.48 1.86
CA VAL A 246 -12.31 -11.10 2.85
C VAL A 246 -11.77 -10.05 3.82
N TYR A 247 -10.53 -10.20 4.32
CA TYR A 247 -9.91 -9.19 5.18
C TYR A 247 -9.78 -7.83 4.49
N GLY A 248 -9.24 -7.80 3.26
CA GLY A 248 -9.07 -6.56 2.48
C GLY A 248 -10.40 -5.85 2.21
N LEU A 249 -11.46 -6.62 1.90
CA LEU A 249 -12.80 -6.07 1.69
C LEU A 249 -13.41 -5.52 2.97
N CYS A 250 -13.28 -6.24 4.10
CA CYS A 250 -13.76 -5.77 5.40
C CYS A 250 -13.03 -4.51 5.86
N ALA A 251 -11.71 -4.42 5.62
CA ALA A 251 -10.93 -3.22 5.89
C ALA A 251 -11.39 -2.03 5.04
N SER A 252 -11.71 -2.28 3.77
CA SER A 252 -12.24 -1.26 2.86
C SER A 252 -13.67 -0.82 3.22
N LEU A 253 -14.52 -1.74 3.71
CA LEU A 253 -15.84 -1.42 4.25
C LEU A 253 -15.73 -0.57 5.52
N LEU A 254 -14.82 -0.93 6.42
CA LEU A 254 -14.55 -0.12 7.61
C LEU A 254 -14.07 1.28 7.21
N PHE A 255 -13.17 1.39 6.23
CA PHE A 255 -12.73 2.67 5.69
C PHE A 255 -13.91 3.49 5.14
N ALA A 256 -14.79 2.88 4.37
CA ALA A 256 -15.97 3.56 3.82
C ALA A 256 -16.88 4.15 4.91
N LEU A 257 -17.04 3.43 6.03
CA LEU A 257 -17.87 3.83 7.16
C LEU A 257 -17.21 4.84 8.11
N THR A 258 -15.87 4.87 8.17
CA THR A 258 -15.15 5.63 9.20
C THR A 258 -14.19 6.70 8.64
N GLY A 259 -13.86 6.64 7.36
CA GLY A 259 -12.82 7.47 6.74
C GLY A 259 -11.40 6.97 7.01
N ALA A 260 -11.23 5.92 7.81
CA ALA A 260 -9.91 5.39 8.18
C ALA A 260 -9.84 3.86 8.04
N ALA A 261 -8.75 3.36 7.48
CA ALA A 261 -8.46 1.93 7.47
C ALA A 261 -8.08 1.45 8.89
N PRO A 262 -8.26 0.16 9.22
CA PRO A 262 -7.78 -0.39 10.47
C PRO A 262 -6.25 -0.29 10.56
N MET A 263 -5.71 -0.37 11.78
CA MET A 263 -4.27 -0.56 11.95
C MET A 263 -3.78 -1.79 11.19
N GLU A 264 -2.53 -1.75 10.73
CA GLU A 264 -1.89 -2.87 10.03
C GLU A 264 -1.96 -4.18 10.83
N ALA A 265 -2.16 -5.31 10.15
CA ALA A 265 -2.37 -6.61 10.77
C ALA A 265 -1.26 -7.05 11.76
N PRO A 266 0.04 -6.78 11.53
CA PRO A 266 1.07 -7.07 12.53
C PRO A 266 0.91 -6.29 13.84
N LYS A 267 0.49 -5.04 13.79
CA LYS A 267 0.20 -4.22 14.97
C LYS A 267 -1.07 -4.71 15.66
N ARG A 268 -2.11 -5.08 14.92
CA ARG A 268 -3.36 -5.64 15.43
C ARG A 268 -3.19 -7.01 16.08
N LYS A 269 -2.14 -7.74 15.80
CA LYS A 269 -1.80 -8.96 16.53
C LYS A 269 -1.50 -8.68 18.01
N GLN A 270 -0.99 -7.50 18.34
CA GLN A 270 -0.70 -7.06 19.69
C GLN A 270 -1.91 -6.36 20.33
N ASP A 271 -2.66 -5.59 19.55
CA ASP A 271 -3.89 -4.90 19.97
C ASP A 271 -5.01 -5.13 18.94
N PRO A 272 -5.88 -6.13 19.15
CA PRO A 272 -6.92 -6.51 18.19
C PRO A 272 -8.12 -5.56 18.13
N ARG A 273 -8.15 -4.50 18.94
CA ARG A 273 -9.28 -3.58 19.03
C ARG A 273 -9.50 -2.85 17.70
N LEU A 274 -10.75 -2.71 17.31
CA LEU A 274 -11.18 -1.86 16.21
C LEU A 274 -11.68 -0.53 16.79
N MET A 275 -11.10 0.56 16.34
CA MET A 275 -11.45 1.92 16.79
C MET A 275 -12.60 2.45 15.93
N ILE A 276 -13.82 2.37 16.44
CA ILE A 276 -15.01 2.88 15.76
C ILE A 276 -15.72 3.86 16.70
N SER A 277 -16.07 5.06 16.22
CA SER A 277 -16.71 6.06 17.04
C SER A 277 -18.11 5.62 17.47
N LYS A 278 -18.53 6.03 18.68
CA LYS A 278 -19.88 5.71 19.21
C LYS A 278 -21.02 6.24 18.31
N ASN A 279 -20.77 7.32 17.59
CA ASN A 279 -21.77 7.90 16.68
C ASN A 279 -22.00 7.00 15.46
N ILE A 280 -20.94 6.43 14.89
CA ILE A 280 -21.04 5.47 13.77
C ILE A 280 -21.71 4.19 14.26
N LEU A 281 -21.30 3.65 15.42
CA LEU A 281 -21.89 2.43 15.99
C LEU A 281 -23.42 2.51 16.16
N LYS A 282 -23.95 3.69 16.51
CA LYS A 282 -25.40 3.91 16.67
C LYS A 282 -26.19 3.96 15.35
N GLN A 283 -25.51 4.16 14.24
CA GLN A 283 -26.13 4.30 12.91
C GLN A 283 -26.08 2.99 12.12
N LEU A 284 -25.36 1.99 12.61
CA LEU A 284 -25.20 0.71 11.93
C LEU A 284 -26.19 -0.33 12.50
N PRO A 285 -26.73 -1.20 11.66
CA PRO A 285 -27.46 -2.38 12.10
C PRO A 285 -26.58 -3.26 13.04
N GLU A 286 -27.22 -3.90 14.02
CA GLU A 286 -26.51 -4.64 15.08
C GLU A 286 -25.58 -5.74 14.56
N GLN A 287 -25.93 -6.38 13.44
CA GLN A 287 -25.15 -7.48 12.83
C GLN A 287 -23.89 -6.99 12.09
N VAL A 288 -23.82 -5.74 11.66
CA VAL A 288 -22.73 -5.21 10.81
C VAL A 288 -21.40 -5.21 11.55
N ILE A 289 -21.39 -4.77 12.81
CA ILE A 289 -20.15 -4.70 13.60
C ILE A 289 -19.55 -6.08 13.88
N PRO A 290 -20.33 -7.08 14.34
CA PRO A 290 -19.82 -8.45 14.45
C PRO A 290 -19.31 -9.01 13.12
N ALA A 291 -20.00 -8.79 12.00
CA ALA A 291 -19.56 -9.27 10.68
C ALA A 291 -18.20 -8.64 10.28
N ILE A 292 -18.05 -7.32 10.43
CA ILE A 292 -16.77 -6.64 10.17
C ILE A 292 -15.68 -7.16 11.12
N ALA A 293 -15.97 -7.35 12.40
CA ALA A 293 -15.02 -7.87 13.38
C ALA A 293 -14.57 -9.29 13.05
N ASN A 294 -15.48 -10.16 12.57
CA ASN A 294 -15.16 -11.50 12.10
C ASN A 294 -14.30 -11.47 10.84
N GLY A 295 -14.66 -10.66 9.85
CA GLY A 295 -13.88 -10.50 8.62
C GLY A 295 -12.51 -9.88 8.83
N LEU A 296 -12.33 -9.08 9.89
CA LEU A 296 -11.06 -8.47 10.28
C LEU A 296 -10.28 -9.28 11.33
N GLN A 297 -10.62 -10.53 11.62
CA GLN A 297 -9.79 -11.38 12.48
C GLN A 297 -8.38 -11.49 11.91
N VAL A 298 -7.38 -11.23 12.76
CA VAL A 298 -5.97 -11.26 12.34
C VAL A 298 -5.52 -12.68 12.01
N ASP A 299 -6.00 -13.66 12.79
CA ASP A 299 -5.79 -15.08 12.52
C ASP A 299 -6.74 -15.55 11.42
N PRO A 300 -6.25 -15.99 10.23
CA PRO A 300 -7.10 -16.44 9.13
C PRO A 300 -8.01 -17.61 9.51
N SER A 301 -7.60 -18.47 10.46
CA SER A 301 -8.41 -19.61 10.92
C SER A 301 -9.67 -19.21 11.71
N ARG A 302 -9.71 -17.99 12.24
CA ARG A 302 -10.82 -17.41 12.99
C ARG A 302 -11.65 -16.45 12.17
N ARG A 303 -11.17 -16.10 10.98
CA ARG A 303 -11.78 -15.13 10.07
C ARG A 303 -12.96 -15.76 9.37
N THR A 304 -13.93 -14.94 8.94
CA THR A 304 -15.01 -15.34 8.02
C THR A 304 -14.40 -16.05 6.81
N SER A 305 -14.82 -17.27 6.56
CA SER A 305 -14.13 -18.22 5.67
C SER A 305 -14.40 -18.03 4.18
N SER A 306 -15.39 -17.21 3.81
CA SER A 306 -15.73 -16.96 2.40
C SER A 306 -16.58 -15.70 2.25
N PHE A 307 -16.65 -15.15 1.03
CA PHE A 307 -17.55 -14.05 0.69
C PHE A 307 -19.03 -14.42 0.86
N SER A 308 -19.41 -15.65 0.55
CA SER A 308 -20.78 -16.13 0.78
C SER A 308 -21.16 -16.08 2.26
N ARG A 309 -20.24 -16.50 3.13
CA ARG A 309 -20.44 -16.41 4.58
C ARG A 309 -20.46 -14.97 5.07
N PHE A 310 -19.58 -14.13 4.56
CA PHE A 310 -19.56 -12.71 4.91
C PHE A 310 -20.86 -12.00 4.51
N SER A 311 -21.38 -12.29 3.31
CA SER A 311 -22.70 -11.79 2.89
C SER A 311 -23.82 -12.24 3.83
N ALA A 312 -23.81 -13.50 4.27
CA ALA A 312 -24.78 -14.01 5.23
C ALA A 312 -24.67 -13.36 6.62
N GLU A 313 -23.44 -13.11 7.09
CA GLU A 313 -23.19 -12.40 8.36
C GLU A 313 -23.69 -10.95 8.34
N LEU A 314 -23.53 -10.25 7.20
CA LEU A 314 -24.05 -8.88 7.02
C LEU A 314 -25.59 -8.83 6.90
N ALA A 315 -26.21 -9.88 6.36
CA ALA A 315 -27.67 -9.97 6.15
C ALA A 315 -28.40 -10.64 7.32
N ALA A 316 -27.69 -11.10 8.36
CA ALA A 316 -28.31 -11.77 9.49
C ALA A 316 -29.30 -10.85 10.19
N GLU A 317 -30.56 -11.31 10.34
CA GLU A 317 -31.51 -10.60 11.18
C GLU A 317 -31.03 -10.65 12.64
N PRO A 318 -31.15 -9.55 13.40
CA PRO A 318 -30.83 -9.56 14.83
C PRO A 318 -31.74 -10.60 15.49
N THR A 319 -31.14 -11.62 16.08
CA THR A 319 -31.87 -12.59 16.88
C THR A 319 -32.46 -11.83 18.06
N VAL A 320 -33.76 -11.60 18.03
CA VAL A 320 -34.49 -11.03 19.18
C VAL A 320 -34.39 -12.06 20.28
N VAL A 321 -33.42 -11.92 21.17
CA VAL A 321 -33.49 -12.57 22.48
C VAL A 321 -34.63 -11.85 23.18
N GLU A 322 -35.84 -12.42 23.14
CA GLU A 322 -36.89 -12.00 24.03
C GLU A 322 -36.33 -12.03 25.46
N LYS A 323 -36.03 -10.86 25.99
CA LYS A 323 -35.88 -10.69 27.42
C LYS A 323 -37.23 -11.03 28.02
N PHE A 324 -37.37 -12.26 28.51
CA PHE A 324 -38.46 -12.58 29.41
C PHE A 324 -38.34 -11.61 30.61
N VAL A 325 -39.11 -10.54 30.57
CA VAL A 325 -39.40 -9.73 31.73
C VAL A 325 -40.34 -10.58 32.58
N GLU A 326 -39.76 -11.28 33.58
CA GLU A 326 -40.58 -11.83 34.66
C GLU A 326 -41.35 -10.70 35.30
N THR A 327 -42.63 -10.59 34.92
CA THR A 327 -43.61 -9.75 35.59
C THR A 327 -43.92 -10.47 36.90
N GLU A 328 -43.33 -10.02 38.02
CA GLU A 328 -43.76 -10.40 39.36
C GLU A 328 -45.23 -9.94 39.53
N THR A 329 -46.14 -10.87 39.32
CA THR A 329 -47.51 -10.73 39.80
C THR A 329 -47.51 -11.00 41.27
N VAL A 330 -47.63 -9.95 42.09
CA VAL A 330 -47.98 -10.04 43.50
C VAL A 330 -49.30 -10.80 43.64
N ARG A 331 -49.26 -12.04 44.17
CA ARG A 331 -50.43 -12.73 44.68
C ARG A 331 -50.31 -12.82 46.21
N SER A 332 -51.28 -12.19 46.86
CA SER A 332 -51.57 -12.26 48.27
C SER A 332 -51.76 -13.67 48.82
N LEU A 333 -51.26 -13.89 50.02
CA LEU A 333 -51.37 -15.10 50.86
C LEU A 333 -52.80 -15.54 51.17
N PRO A 334 -52.95 -16.83 51.53
CA PRO A 334 -53.59 -17.12 52.82
C PRO A 334 -52.76 -18.02 53.72
N SER A 335 -52.96 -17.77 55.01
CA SER A 335 -52.39 -18.46 56.16
C SER A 335 -52.79 -19.94 56.26
N GLY A 336 -51.84 -20.76 56.73
CA GLY A 336 -52.13 -22.16 57.14
C GLY A 336 -50.93 -22.80 57.78
N SER A 337 -51.09 -23.09 59.08
CA SER A 337 -50.15 -23.66 60.03
C SER A 337 -49.63 -25.07 59.72
N GLY A 338 -48.37 -25.39 60.10
CA GLY A 338 -47.88 -26.75 60.15
C GLY A 338 -46.38 -26.82 60.41
N ARG A 339 -45.99 -26.92 61.68
CA ARG A 339 -44.62 -27.16 62.13
C ARG A 339 -44.17 -28.60 61.87
N THR A 340 -42.97 -28.79 61.25
CA THR A 340 -42.05 -29.89 61.58
C THR A 340 -40.61 -29.46 61.35
N PRO A 341 -39.62 -29.83 62.21
CA PRO A 341 -38.26 -29.30 62.12
C PRO A 341 -37.42 -30.12 61.15
N SER A 342 -36.85 -29.45 60.13
CA SER A 342 -35.86 -30.06 59.26
C SER A 342 -34.47 -29.47 59.49
N LYS A 343 -33.50 -30.39 59.58
CA LYS A 343 -32.06 -30.12 59.81
C LYS A 343 -31.50 -29.09 58.86
N ARG A 344 -30.83 -28.07 59.38
CA ARG A 344 -30.05 -27.08 58.64
C ARG A 344 -28.95 -27.80 57.83
N ARG A 345 -29.09 -27.91 56.54
CA ARG A 345 -27.99 -28.11 55.58
C ARG A 345 -27.45 -26.76 55.19
N VAL A 346 -26.16 -26.52 55.48
CA VAL A 346 -25.43 -25.33 55.02
C VAL A 346 -25.44 -25.37 53.49
N PRO A 347 -25.89 -24.30 52.80
CA PRO A 347 -25.98 -24.34 51.35
C PRO A 347 -24.57 -24.43 50.74
N THR A 348 -24.38 -25.36 49.83
CA THR A 348 -23.15 -25.61 49.04
C THR A 348 -22.61 -24.33 48.40
N LEU A 349 -23.46 -23.35 48.17
CA LEU A 349 -23.10 -22.02 47.66
C LEU A 349 -22.11 -21.27 48.61
N LEU A 350 -22.26 -21.44 49.92
CA LEU A 350 -21.37 -20.79 50.91
C LEU A 350 -19.94 -21.37 50.85
N TRP A 351 -19.80 -22.67 50.56
CA TRP A 351 -18.50 -23.31 50.36
C TRP A 351 -17.83 -22.91 49.05
N LEU A 352 -18.60 -22.72 47.98
CA LEU A 352 -18.08 -22.24 46.70
C LEU A 352 -17.60 -20.78 46.80
N VAL A 353 -18.34 -19.91 47.48
CA VAL A 353 -17.94 -18.53 47.72
C VAL A 353 -16.70 -18.47 48.61
N ALA A 354 -16.64 -19.28 49.68
CA ALA A 354 -15.46 -19.34 50.56
C ALA A 354 -14.21 -19.85 49.83
N SER A 355 -14.35 -20.87 48.94
CA SER A 355 -13.27 -21.40 48.11
C SER A 355 -12.79 -20.34 47.11
N PHE A 356 -13.70 -19.61 46.47
CA PHE A 356 -13.36 -18.54 45.52
C PHE A 356 -12.61 -17.39 46.17
N VAL A 357 -13.07 -16.93 47.36
CA VAL A 357 -12.40 -15.89 48.13
C VAL A 357 -11.01 -16.36 48.60
N PHE A 358 -10.87 -17.61 49.04
CA PHE A 358 -9.58 -18.17 49.42
C PHE A 358 -8.60 -18.21 48.24
N THR A 359 -9.06 -18.61 47.04
CA THR A 359 -8.24 -18.63 45.83
C THR A 359 -7.77 -17.21 45.46
N LEU A 360 -8.65 -16.21 45.53
CA LEU A 360 -8.29 -14.81 45.30
C LEU A 360 -7.25 -14.29 46.30
N VAL A 361 -7.36 -14.65 47.59
CA VAL A 361 -6.37 -14.27 48.60
C VAL A 361 -5.01 -14.91 48.32
N VAL A 362 -4.97 -16.17 47.89
CA VAL A 362 -3.71 -16.85 47.54
C VAL A 362 -3.08 -16.21 46.31
N ILE A 363 -3.87 -15.92 45.25
CA ILE A 363 -3.38 -15.20 44.07
C ILE A 363 -2.83 -13.83 44.44
N PHE A 364 -3.55 -13.08 45.29
CA PHE A 364 -3.10 -11.78 45.81
C PHE A 364 -1.78 -11.87 46.57
N ALA A 365 -1.62 -12.87 47.44
CA ALA A 365 -0.39 -13.08 48.18
C ALA A 365 0.80 -13.44 47.28
N VAL A 366 0.60 -14.33 46.30
CA VAL A 366 1.64 -14.74 45.36
C VAL A 366 2.07 -13.57 44.46
N THR A 367 1.12 -12.83 43.92
CA THR A 367 1.42 -11.68 43.06
C THR A 367 2.09 -10.53 43.80
N SER A 368 1.78 -10.35 45.10
CA SER A 368 2.43 -9.35 45.98
C SER A 368 3.91 -9.64 46.22
N VAL A 369 4.33 -10.91 46.21
CA VAL A 369 5.72 -11.32 46.42
C VAL A 369 6.53 -11.31 45.12
N TRP A 370 5.94 -11.76 44.03
CA TRP A 370 6.65 -11.99 42.75
C TRP A 370 6.66 -10.79 41.81
N PHE A 371 5.69 -9.87 41.91
CA PHE A 371 5.53 -8.72 41.02
C PHE A 371 5.54 -7.38 41.77
N LYS A 372 6.45 -7.22 42.72
CA LYS A 372 6.53 -6.03 43.57
C LYS A 372 6.67 -4.71 42.84
N ASP A 373 7.36 -4.72 41.68
CA ASP A 373 7.69 -3.53 40.86
C ASP A 373 6.86 -3.44 39.57
N SER A 374 5.78 -4.21 39.46
CA SER A 374 4.90 -4.17 38.27
C SER A 374 3.80 -3.12 38.48
N PRO A 375 3.44 -2.34 37.43
CA PRO A 375 2.31 -1.39 37.47
C PRO A 375 0.95 -2.07 37.73
N PHE A 376 0.89 -3.40 37.62
CA PHE A 376 -0.28 -4.23 37.96
C PHE A 376 -0.12 -4.94 39.34
N SER A 377 0.79 -4.50 40.18
CA SER A 377 0.94 -5.09 41.51
C SER A 377 -0.32 -4.79 42.36
N PRO A 378 -0.69 -5.71 43.30
CA PRO A 378 -1.82 -5.46 44.21
C PRO A 378 -1.70 -4.16 45.00
N GLN A 379 -0.48 -3.70 45.25
CA GLN A 379 -0.21 -2.46 45.98
C GLN A 379 -0.53 -1.22 45.13
N SER A 380 -0.24 -1.25 43.84
CA SER A 380 -0.60 -0.17 42.88
C SER A 380 -2.12 -0.10 42.68
N ILE A 381 -2.80 -1.24 42.63
CA ILE A 381 -4.27 -1.28 42.51
C ILE A 381 -4.94 -0.75 43.79
N VAL A 382 -4.44 -1.08 44.98
CA VAL A 382 -4.98 -0.55 46.22
C VAL A 382 -4.69 0.94 46.39
N ALA A 383 -3.54 1.43 45.93
CA ALA A 383 -3.22 2.85 45.88
C ALA A 383 -4.17 3.62 44.95
N PHE A 384 -4.47 3.06 43.78
CA PHE A 384 -5.43 3.63 42.81
C PHE A 384 -6.88 3.69 43.36
N ILE A 385 -7.30 2.71 44.18
CA ILE A 385 -8.64 2.70 44.80
C ILE A 385 -8.71 3.69 45.95
N LYS A 386 -7.61 3.93 46.69
CA LYS A 386 -7.59 4.86 47.84
C LYS A 386 -7.50 6.33 47.47
N ASP A 387 -6.87 6.63 46.35
CA ASP A 387 -6.74 7.97 45.80
C ASP A 387 -6.93 7.89 44.30
N PRO A 388 -8.18 8.02 43.80
CA PRO A 388 -8.39 8.19 42.38
C PRO A 388 -7.85 9.58 42.03
N GLY A 389 -6.51 9.64 41.89
CA GLY A 389 -5.79 10.85 41.55
C GLY A 389 -6.47 11.55 40.39
N VAL A 390 -6.58 12.85 40.52
CA VAL A 390 -6.94 13.78 39.44
C VAL A 390 -6.27 13.26 38.18
N VAL A 391 -7.08 12.83 37.20
CA VAL A 391 -6.59 12.52 35.85
C VAL A 391 -6.03 13.83 35.37
N GLU A 392 -4.70 13.99 35.42
CA GLU A 392 -4.03 15.07 34.70
C GLU A 392 -4.48 14.94 33.24
N GLU A 393 -5.18 15.93 32.78
CA GLU A 393 -5.60 16.06 31.37
C GLU A 393 -4.30 16.14 30.57
N LYS A 394 -3.83 14.98 30.09
CA LYS A 394 -2.62 14.91 29.26
C LYS A 394 -2.85 15.78 28.03
N GLN A 395 -2.05 16.84 27.89
CA GLN A 395 -2.12 17.71 26.74
C GLN A 395 -1.83 16.88 25.50
N THR A 396 -2.78 16.83 24.60
CA THR A 396 -2.63 16.24 23.27
C THR A 396 -2.29 17.33 22.26
N LEU A 397 -1.57 16.96 21.20
CA LEU A 397 -1.23 17.84 20.10
C LEU A 397 -1.42 17.10 18.76
N GLU A 398 -1.73 17.86 17.73
CA GLU A 398 -1.82 17.38 16.38
C GLU A 398 -0.42 17.41 15.73
N VAL A 399 -0.03 16.30 15.10
CA VAL A 399 1.26 16.17 14.40
C VAL A 399 1.22 17.01 13.13
N PRO A 400 2.12 17.99 12.94
CA PRO A 400 2.19 18.78 11.72
C PRO A 400 2.73 17.95 10.55
N ASN A 401 2.52 18.42 9.32
CA ASN A 401 3.18 17.84 8.15
C ASN A 401 4.65 18.26 8.13
N LEU A 402 5.55 17.29 8.34
CA LEU A 402 7.00 17.48 8.35
C LEU A 402 7.65 17.05 7.02
N VAL A 403 6.93 16.29 6.17
CA VAL A 403 7.44 15.81 4.89
C VAL A 403 7.73 16.98 3.96
N GLY A 404 8.92 17.00 3.37
CA GLY A 404 9.41 18.09 2.53
C GLY A 404 10.18 19.19 3.29
N MET A 405 10.15 19.18 4.63
CA MET A 405 10.94 20.12 5.45
C MET A 405 12.41 19.65 5.54
N ASP A 406 13.29 20.62 5.77
CA ASP A 406 14.69 20.36 6.09
C ASP A 406 14.83 19.98 7.57
N TYR A 407 15.55 18.88 7.85
CA TYR A 407 15.69 18.33 9.19
C TYR A 407 16.39 19.28 10.18
N ASP A 408 17.51 19.90 9.76
CA ASP A 408 18.28 20.77 10.64
C ASP A 408 17.49 22.04 10.98
N LYS A 409 16.74 22.54 10.00
CA LYS A 409 15.84 23.67 10.21
C LYS A 409 14.70 23.31 11.14
N LEU A 410 14.11 22.13 10.99
CA LEU A 410 13.05 21.64 11.89
C LEU A 410 13.59 21.44 13.31
N LEU A 411 14.76 20.82 13.47
CA LEU A 411 15.40 20.62 14.77
C LEU A 411 15.63 21.95 15.48
N SER A 412 16.10 22.96 14.76
CA SER A 412 16.28 24.31 15.31
C SER A 412 14.97 24.98 15.77
N LEU A 413 13.85 24.67 15.15
CA LEU A 413 12.51 25.17 15.53
C LEU A 413 11.94 24.42 16.75
N THR A 414 12.21 23.12 16.89
CA THR A 414 11.77 22.34 18.05
C THR A 414 12.52 22.72 19.31
N GLU A 415 13.81 23.00 19.22
CA GLU A 415 14.64 23.39 20.37
C GLU A 415 14.42 24.85 20.84
N LYS A 416 14.26 25.79 19.90
CA LYS A 416 14.16 27.22 20.19
C LYS A 416 12.75 27.69 20.59
N ASP A 417 11.72 27.23 19.90
CA ASP A 417 10.38 27.82 20.03
C ASP A 417 9.43 27.05 20.96
N LYS A 418 9.77 25.84 21.42
CA LYS A 418 8.85 24.94 22.17
C LYS A 418 7.45 24.84 21.52
N LYS A 419 7.36 25.23 20.25
CA LYS A 419 6.12 25.22 19.48
C LYS A 419 5.63 23.80 19.23
N TYR A 420 6.58 22.89 19.05
CA TYR A 420 6.33 21.48 18.87
C TYR A 420 6.66 20.75 20.16
N LYS A 421 5.65 20.31 20.90
CA LYS A 421 5.79 19.57 22.14
C LYS A 421 5.96 18.05 21.91
N PHE A 422 6.78 17.67 20.92
CA PHE A 422 7.16 16.29 20.62
C PHE A 422 8.66 16.19 20.39
N GLU A 423 9.21 14.99 20.52
CA GLU A 423 10.61 14.69 20.23
C GLU A 423 10.75 14.15 18.81
N LEU A 424 11.85 14.47 18.12
CA LEU A 424 12.18 13.96 16.78
C LEU A 424 13.20 12.84 16.87
N GLU A 425 12.93 11.73 16.19
CA GLU A 425 13.85 10.59 16.06
C GLU A 425 14.02 10.24 14.58
N ILE A 426 15.25 10.20 14.08
CA ILE A 426 15.54 9.65 12.75
C ILE A 426 15.41 8.12 12.83
N SER A 427 14.36 7.58 12.26
CA SER A 427 14.11 6.13 12.24
C SER A 427 14.72 5.44 11.02
N LYS A 428 14.90 6.19 9.94
CA LYS A 428 15.44 5.69 8.67
C LYS A 428 16.10 6.80 7.89
N GLU A 429 17.19 6.45 7.19
CA GLU A 429 17.83 7.29 6.19
C GLU A 429 17.68 6.64 4.81
N THR A 430 17.42 7.41 3.78
CA THR A 430 17.23 6.95 2.40
C THR A 430 18.03 7.81 1.43
N PHE A 431 18.58 7.18 0.39
CA PHE A 431 19.16 7.93 -0.72
C PHE A 431 18.10 8.35 -1.72
N SER A 432 18.27 9.50 -2.35
CA SER A 432 17.45 9.96 -3.46
C SER A 432 18.30 10.79 -4.41
N ASP A 433 18.23 10.47 -5.68
CA ASP A 433 18.95 11.21 -6.73
C ASP A 433 18.24 12.55 -7.09
N THR A 434 17.05 12.80 -6.52
CA THR A 434 16.20 13.96 -6.86
C THR A 434 15.91 14.89 -5.69
N LEU A 435 16.10 14.42 -4.46
CA LEU A 435 15.82 15.19 -3.25
C LEU A 435 17.13 15.63 -2.60
N PRO A 436 17.20 16.85 -2.05
CA PRO A 436 18.39 17.33 -1.36
C PRO A 436 18.65 16.52 -0.09
N GLU A 437 19.91 16.44 0.31
CA GLU A 437 20.33 15.91 1.60
C GLU A 437 19.67 16.69 2.74
N GLY A 438 19.28 15.99 3.81
CA GLY A 438 18.60 16.58 4.97
C GLY A 438 17.09 16.73 4.82
N GLN A 439 16.51 16.52 3.63
CA GLN A 439 15.07 16.65 3.44
C GLN A 439 14.31 15.46 4.05
N ILE A 440 13.25 15.75 4.82
CA ILE A 440 12.37 14.74 5.41
C ILE A 440 11.48 14.16 4.31
N THR A 441 11.57 12.84 4.11
CA THR A 441 10.84 12.10 3.07
C THR A 441 9.67 11.29 3.63
N GLY A 442 9.60 11.12 4.95
CA GLY A 442 8.51 10.41 5.62
C GLY A 442 8.46 10.73 7.10
N GLN A 443 7.30 10.56 7.70
CA GLN A 443 7.09 10.75 9.14
C GLN A 443 6.12 9.72 9.70
N TYR A 444 6.25 9.43 10.99
CA TYR A 444 5.31 8.64 11.76
C TYR A 444 5.34 9.13 13.24
N PRO A 445 4.19 9.49 13.84
CA PRO A 445 2.81 9.46 13.28
C PRO A 445 2.61 10.37 12.07
N LEU A 446 1.54 10.12 11.30
CA LEU A 446 1.22 10.91 10.11
C LEU A 446 0.76 12.33 10.48
N ALA A 447 0.87 13.26 9.55
CA ALA A 447 0.32 14.60 9.70
C ALA A 447 -1.18 14.54 10.01
N GLY A 448 -1.63 15.33 10.99
CA GLY A 448 -3.01 15.35 11.46
C GLY A 448 -3.34 14.33 12.56
N GLU A 449 -2.45 13.39 12.88
CA GLU A 449 -2.65 12.47 13.99
C GLU A 449 -2.50 13.20 15.34
N ILE A 450 -3.32 12.78 16.32
CA ILE A 450 -3.29 13.33 17.68
C ILE A 450 -2.40 12.46 18.55
N ILE A 451 -1.36 13.05 19.13
CA ILE A 451 -0.41 12.40 20.04
C ILE A 451 -0.39 13.07 21.41
N GLU A 452 0.10 12.37 22.43
CA GLU A 452 0.37 12.98 23.74
C GLU A 452 1.58 13.93 23.64
N ALA A 453 1.54 15.04 24.34
CA ALA A 453 2.69 15.94 24.45
C ALA A 453 3.91 15.20 25.01
N GLY A 454 5.07 15.36 24.38
CA GLY A 454 6.30 14.62 24.71
C GLY A 454 6.44 13.27 23.98
N SER A 455 5.49 12.88 23.11
CA SER A 455 5.64 11.69 22.26
C SER A 455 6.75 11.88 21.21
N THR A 456 7.35 10.78 20.75
CA THR A 456 8.38 10.79 19.71
C THR A 456 7.75 10.70 18.33
N VAL A 457 8.09 11.62 17.44
CA VAL A 457 7.77 11.57 16.00
C VAL A 457 8.98 11.04 15.25
N LYS A 458 8.82 9.88 14.63
CA LYS A 458 9.85 9.23 13.82
C LYS A 458 9.83 9.79 12.41
N ILE A 459 11.00 10.13 11.89
CA ILE A 459 11.15 10.67 10.54
C ILE A 459 12.10 9.83 9.70
N THR A 460 11.93 9.91 8.38
CA THR A 460 12.86 9.39 7.38
C THR A 460 13.54 10.57 6.72
N VAL A 461 14.87 10.61 6.71
CA VAL A 461 15.67 11.71 6.16
C VAL A 461 16.39 11.27 4.88
N CYS A 462 16.44 12.16 3.89
CA CYS A 462 17.20 11.96 2.65
C CYS A 462 18.69 12.17 2.90
N LYS A 463 19.54 11.24 2.40
CA LYS A 463 21.00 11.35 2.36
C LYS A 463 21.57 12.00 1.10
N GLY A 464 20.69 12.56 0.27
CA GLY A 464 21.07 13.00 -1.06
C GLY A 464 21.30 11.84 -2.04
N PRO A 465 22.00 12.07 -3.15
CA PRO A 465 22.24 11.07 -4.17
C PRO A 465 23.19 9.96 -3.68
N GLN A 466 22.92 8.74 -4.09
CA GLN A 466 23.83 7.65 -3.80
C GLN A 466 25.10 7.79 -4.64
N LEU A 467 26.25 7.78 -3.97
CA LEU A 467 27.55 7.79 -4.65
C LEU A 467 27.78 6.50 -5.43
N ARG A 468 28.32 6.62 -6.64
CA ARG A 468 28.63 5.51 -7.55
C ARG A 468 30.10 5.56 -7.95
N PRO A 469 30.82 4.43 -7.93
CA PRO A 469 32.23 4.42 -8.33
C PRO A 469 32.35 4.59 -9.84
N LEU A 470 33.38 5.35 -10.26
CA LEU A 470 33.75 5.46 -11.66
C LEU A 470 34.34 4.13 -12.17
N PRO A 471 33.86 3.62 -13.31
CA PRO A 471 34.40 2.39 -13.91
C PRO A 471 35.78 2.65 -14.54
N ASP A 472 36.54 1.57 -14.76
CA ASP A 472 37.74 1.63 -15.59
C ASP A 472 37.34 1.67 -17.08
N ILE A 473 37.69 2.79 -17.75
CA ILE A 473 37.34 3.07 -19.14
C ILE A 473 38.57 3.32 -20.02
N GLU A 474 39.79 3.18 -19.49
CA GLU A 474 41.03 3.40 -20.23
C GLU A 474 41.13 2.41 -21.40
N GLY A 475 41.54 2.87 -22.56
CA GLY A 475 41.70 2.09 -23.78
C GLY A 475 40.42 1.70 -24.49
N LYS A 476 39.23 2.01 -23.95
CA LYS A 476 37.93 1.75 -24.61
C LYS A 476 37.62 2.77 -25.66
N PRO A 477 36.81 2.43 -26.71
CA PRO A 477 36.22 3.42 -27.61
C PRO A 477 35.42 4.45 -26.83
N ALA A 478 35.53 5.73 -27.18
CA ALA A 478 34.87 6.83 -26.47
C ALA A 478 33.34 6.67 -26.41
N ASP A 479 32.71 6.17 -27.47
CA ASP A 479 31.26 5.92 -27.51
C ASP A 479 30.81 4.84 -26.52
N GLU A 480 31.63 3.79 -26.34
CA GLU A 480 31.38 2.75 -25.33
C GLU A 480 31.53 3.32 -23.92
N ALA A 481 32.61 4.07 -23.66
CA ALA A 481 32.85 4.72 -22.37
C ALA A 481 31.73 5.69 -21.99
N VAL A 482 31.26 6.53 -22.95
CA VAL A 482 30.11 7.42 -22.77
C VAL A 482 28.85 6.65 -22.43
N THR A 483 28.60 5.54 -23.11
CA THR A 483 27.44 4.70 -22.85
C THR A 483 27.47 4.09 -21.44
N VAL A 484 28.62 3.59 -21.00
CA VAL A 484 28.81 3.02 -19.67
C VAL A 484 28.59 4.10 -18.59
N LEU A 485 29.21 5.28 -18.76
CA LEU A 485 29.08 6.39 -17.80
C LEU A 485 27.63 6.90 -17.70
N LYS A 486 26.94 7.06 -18.84
CA LYS A 486 25.51 7.43 -18.84
C LYS A 486 24.63 6.38 -18.18
N ALA A 487 24.92 5.11 -18.38
CA ALA A 487 24.18 4.02 -17.73
C ALA A 487 24.35 4.03 -16.20
N LEU A 488 25.48 4.50 -15.70
CA LEU A 488 25.74 4.74 -14.28
C LEU A 488 25.13 6.06 -13.76
N GLY A 489 24.59 6.89 -14.66
CA GLY A 489 23.93 8.15 -14.32
C GLY A 489 24.88 9.35 -14.24
N PHE A 490 26.06 9.28 -14.85
CA PHE A 490 26.99 10.40 -15.00
C PHE A 490 26.74 11.17 -16.29
N GLU A 491 27.22 12.42 -16.34
CA GLU A 491 27.19 13.28 -17.54
C GLU A 491 28.60 13.36 -18.13
N PRO A 492 29.02 12.47 -19.06
CA PRO A 492 30.34 12.46 -19.62
C PRO A 492 30.54 13.61 -20.62
N VAL A 493 31.69 14.31 -20.48
CA VAL A 493 32.16 15.34 -21.40
C VAL A 493 33.49 14.89 -22.02
N GLN A 494 33.55 14.81 -23.34
CA GLN A 494 34.74 14.40 -24.07
C GLN A 494 35.66 15.60 -24.30
N VAL A 495 36.97 15.42 -24.01
CA VAL A 495 38.04 16.38 -24.27
C VAL A 495 39.08 15.66 -25.12
N ALA A 496 39.36 16.21 -26.30
CA ALA A 496 40.38 15.66 -27.19
C ALA A 496 41.78 16.02 -26.69
N GLU A 497 42.68 14.99 -26.66
CA GLU A 497 44.08 15.18 -26.26
C GLU A 497 44.99 14.39 -27.23
N VAL A 498 46.17 14.96 -27.54
CA VAL A 498 47.16 14.27 -28.38
C VAL A 498 47.83 13.19 -27.58
N ASN A 499 47.78 11.93 -28.07
CA ASN A 499 48.27 10.73 -27.38
C ASN A 499 48.60 9.63 -28.39
N ASP A 500 49.46 8.68 -28.00
CA ASP A 500 49.85 7.56 -28.86
C ASP A 500 48.81 6.43 -28.99
N LEU A 501 47.69 6.54 -28.26
CA LEU A 501 46.57 5.60 -28.41
C LEU A 501 45.85 5.81 -29.75
N GLU A 502 45.13 4.79 -30.18
CA GLU A 502 44.28 4.86 -31.38
C GLU A 502 43.29 6.01 -31.27
N ILE A 503 43.09 6.73 -32.39
CA ILE A 503 42.17 7.88 -32.44
C ILE A 503 40.77 7.44 -32.01
N GLY A 504 40.16 8.18 -31.08
CA GLY A 504 38.83 7.89 -30.55
C GLY A 504 38.82 6.95 -29.36
N CYS A 505 39.98 6.45 -28.89
CA CYS A 505 40.08 5.69 -27.64
C CYS A 505 40.24 6.62 -26.43
N VAL A 506 39.71 6.21 -25.30
CA VAL A 506 39.79 6.93 -24.02
C VAL A 506 41.18 6.80 -23.43
N ILE A 507 41.84 7.91 -23.14
CA ILE A 507 43.12 7.99 -22.44
C ILE A 507 42.95 7.78 -20.94
N GLY A 508 41.83 8.33 -20.39
CA GLY A 508 41.52 8.30 -18.97
C GLY A 508 40.51 9.38 -18.61
N TYR A 509 40.37 9.61 -17.32
CA TYR A 509 39.59 10.73 -16.79
C TYR A 509 40.39 12.01 -16.76
N GLN A 510 39.75 13.17 -16.93
CA GLN A 510 40.40 14.46 -16.92
C GLN A 510 40.85 14.89 -15.50
N SER A 511 40.02 14.67 -14.49
CA SER A 511 40.25 15.10 -13.11
C SER A 511 40.03 14.04 -12.07
N ASP A 512 39.38 12.93 -12.44
CA ASP A 512 38.97 11.83 -11.57
C ASP A 512 39.81 10.60 -11.86
N SER A 513 39.60 9.54 -11.06
CA SER A 513 40.28 8.24 -11.25
C SER A 513 39.27 7.09 -11.20
N PRO A 514 39.57 5.94 -11.85
CA PRO A 514 38.73 4.75 -11.68
C PRO A 514 38.57 4.39 -10.20
N GLY A 515 37.33 4.16 -9.76
CA GLY A 515 36.99 3.87 -8.36
C GLY A 515 36.58 5.08 -7.53
N ASP A 516 36.81 6.32 -8.00
CA ASP A 516 36.29 7.52 -7.32
C ASP A 516 34.78 7.49 -7.29
N ALA A 517 34.19 7.84 -6.15
CA ALA A 517 32.75 7.77 -5.92
C ALA A 517 32.11 9.14 -6.12
N LEU A 518 31.30 9.28 -7.18
CA LEU A 518 30.62 10.51 -7.54
C LEU A 518 29.09 10.39 -7.43
N ALA A 519 28.42 11.52 -7.26
CA ALA A 519 26.97 11.59 -7.18
C ALA A 519 26.31 11.35 -8.54
N TYR A 520 25.04 10.91 -8.54
CA TYR A 520 24.21 10.85 -9.73
C TYR A 520 24.12 12.23 -10.40
N GLY A 521 24.28 12.26 -11.72
CA GLY A 521 24.28 13.51 -12.49
C GLY A 521 25.61 14.28 -12.45
N ALA A 522 26.67 13.73 -11.82
CA ALA A 522 27.98 14.36 -11.84
C ALA A 522 28.55 14.45 -13.26
N VAL A 523 29.10 15.61 -13.60
CA VAL A 523 29.81 15.82 -14.88
C VAL A 523 31.19 15.18 -14.79
N VAL A 524 31.50 14.27 -15.70
CA VAL A 524 32.76 13.50 -15.74
C VAL A 524 33.50 13.81 -17.03
N GLY A 525 34.66 14.46 -16.93
CA GLY A 525 35.55 14.70 -18.07
C GLY A 525 36.31 13.45 -18.46
N ILE A 526 36.23 13.04 -19.73
CA ILE A 526 37.02 11.93 -20.30
C ILE A 526 37.97 12.47 -21.38
N LEU A 527 39.23 12.07 -21.31
CA LEU A 527 40.25 12.39 -22.31
C LEU A 527 40.21 11.38 -23.44
N VAL A 528 40.05 11.86 -24.67
CA VAL A 528 39.95 11.00 -25.87
C VAL A 528 41.12 11.31 -26.79
N SER A 529 41.80 10.26 -27.24
CA SER A 529 42.94 10.36 -28.13
C SER A 529 42.59 11.00 -29.48
N ALA A 530 43.28 12.08 -29.81
CA ALA A 530 43.26 12.69 -31.14
C ALA A 530 44.36 12.12 -32.08
N GLY A 531 45.09 11.10 -31.62
CA GLY A 531 46.24 10.55 -32.29
C GLY A 531 47.57 11.24 -31.94
N SER A 532 48.71 10.62 -32.32
CA SER A 532 50.04 11.21 -32.13
C SER A 532 50.19 12.46 -33.01
N SER A 533 50.86 13.48 -32.47
CA SER A 533 51.34 14.60 -33.28
C SER A 533 52.44 14.07 -34.22
N GLY A 534 52.04 13.72 -35.46
CA GLY A 534 53.04 13.39 -36.45
C GLY A 534 53.98 14.58 -36.66
N GLU A 535 55.22 14.45 -36.20
CA GLU A 535 56.28 15.22 -36.78
C GLU A 535 56.38 14.82 -38.25
N ASP A 536 56.00 15.73 -39.13
CA ASP A 536 56.34 15.66 -40.54
C ASP A 536 57.86 15.53 -40.65
N SER A 537 58.36 14.31 -40.79
CA SER A 537 59.72 14.07 -41.25
C SER A 537 59.74 14.15 -42.77
N GLU A 538 60.41 15.20 -43.27
CA GLU A 538 60.82 15.37 -44.65
C GLU A 538 61.39 14.11 -45.33
#